data_ee41e0bb575488d39111024a78cbaa58
#
_entry.id   ee41e0bb575488d39111024a78cbaa58
#
_cell.length_a   1.000
_cell.length_b   1.000
_cell.length_c   1.000
_cell.angle_alpha   90.00
_cell.angle_beta   90.00
_cell.angle_gamma   90.00
#
_symmetry.space_group_name_H-M   'P 1'
#
loop_
_entity.id
_entity.type
_entity.pdbx_description
1 polymer ?
#
loop_
_entity_poly.entity_id
_entity_poly.type
_entity_poly.pdbx_seq_one_letter_code
_entity_poly.pdbx_strand_id
1 'polypeptide(L)'
;MELIEQIAMLEGVLQKHIRKWEMYFSGVERVPPQDERKRINRRIRLLAEQTVNRRAEQFRIEQLQYRFMTYSQNWERMLREREEGRSAHSQTDHELRRPEAANDTATPSVD
;
A
#
# COMPACT_ATOMS: atom_id res chain seq x y z
N MET A 1 9.13 -24.88 8.20
CA MET A 1 7.89 -24.56 7.49
C MET A 1 8.10 -24.72 5.99
N GLU A 2 7.21 -25.44 5.36
CA GLU A 2 7.35 -25.65 3.94
C GLU A 2 7.06 -24.40 3.15
N LEU A 3 7.57 -24.35 1.93
CA LEU A 3 7.43 -23.18 1.10
C LEU A 3 5.97 -22.81 0.87
N ILE A 4 5.13 -23.80 0.59
CA ILE A 4 3.72 -23.51 0.34
C ILE A 4 3.05 -22.90 1.57
N GLU A 5 3.48 -23.31 2.74
CA GLU A 5 2.94 -22.74 3.97
C GLU A 5 3.43 -21.32 4.20
N GLN A 6 4.68 -21.06 3.84
CA GLN A 6 5.24 -19.72 3.95
C GLN A 6 4.50 -18.78 3.02
N ILE A 7 4.21 -19.22 1.80
CA ILE A 7 3.47 -18.43 0.83
C ILE A 7 2.09 -18.10 1.37
N ALA A 8 1.38 -19.13 1.85
CA ALA A 8 0.02 -18.94 2.36
C ALA A 8 0.02 -17.98 3.55
N MET A 9 1.01 -18.11 4.42
CA MET A 9 1.11 -17.23 5.57
C MET A 9 1.29 -15.78 5.16
N LEU A 10 2.18 -15.54 4.20
CA LEU A 10 2.42 -14.17 3.76
C LEU A 10 1.23 -13.60 3.00
N GLU A 11 0.50 -14.44 2.25
CA GLU A 11 -0.73 -13.99 1.62
C GLU A 11 -1.72 -13.48 2.66
N GLY A 12 -1.85 -14.22 3.76
CA GLY A 12 -2.74 -13.82 4.83
C GLY A 12 -2.26 -12.56 5.55
N VAL A 13 -0.95 -12.46 5.76
CA VAL A 13 -0.37 -11.29 6.39
C VAL A 13 -0.60 -10.05 5.53
N LEU A 14 -0.42 -10.19 4.22
CA LEU A 14 -0.65 -9.07 3.31
C LEU A 14 -2.10 -8.64 3.34
N GLN A 15 -3.02 -9.59 3.36
CA GLN A 15 -4.44 -9.26 3.40
C GLN A 15 -4.80 -8.43 4.63
N LYS A 16 -4.27 -8.81 5.79
CA LYS A 16 -4.51 -8.05 7.01
C LYS A 16 -3.84 -6.69 6.97
N HIS A 17 -2.68 -6.63 6.34
CA HIS A 17 -1.94 -5.37 6.22
C HIS A 17 -2.70 -4.38 5.33
N ILE A 18 -3.30 -4.87 4.26
CA ILE A 18 -4.12 -4.03 3.38
C ILE A 18 -5.25 -3.39 4.19
N ARG A 19 -5.87 -4.16 5.07
CA ARG A 19 -6.93 -3.64 5.90
C ARG A 19 -6.43 -2.54 6.83
N LYS A 20 -5.24 -2.69 7.37
CA LYS A 20 -4.68 -1.67 8.25
C LYS A 20 -4.47 -0.35 7.52
N TRP A 21 -4.06 -0.42 6.25
CA TRP A 21 -3.92 0.80 5.46
C TRP A 21 -5.27 1.43 5.19
N GLU A 22 -6.29 0.60 4.92
CA GLU A 22 -7.64 1.12 4.73
C GLU A 22 -8.12 1.85 5.98
N MET A 23 -7.83 1.28 7.15
CA MET A 23 -8.22 1.91 8.39
C MET A 23 -7.47 3.21 8.63
N TYR A 24 -6.21 3.26 8.22
CA TYR A 24 -5.45 4.48 8.35
C TYR A 24 -6.04 5.58 7.45
N PHE A 25 -6.30 5.26 6.19
CA PHE A 25 -6.80 6.27 5.26
C PHE A 25 -8.24 6.67 5.56
N SER A 26 -8.99 5.83 6.24
CA SER A 26 -10.36 6.18 6.62
C SER A 26 -10.41 6.96 7.94
N GLY A 27 -9.28 7.15 8.59
CA GLY A 27 -9.23 7.92 9.81
C GLY A 27 -9.41 7.12 11.09
N VAL A 28 -9.57 5.81 10.97
CA VAL A 28 -9.73 4.97 12.15
C VAL A 28 -8.41 4.84 12.91
N GLU A 29 -7.32 4.71 12.15
CA GLU A 29 -5.99 4.63 12.75
C GLU A 29 -5.24 5.91 12.49
N ARG A 30 -4.46 6.35 13.45
CA ARG A 30 -3.74 7.61 13.32
C ARG A 30 -2.38 7.47 12.67
N VAL A 31 -1.79 6.31 12.78
CA VAL A 31 -0.41 6.09 12.32
C VAL A 31 -0.43 5.08 11.19
N PRO A 32 0.22 5.39 10.06
CA PRO A 32 0.26 4.43 8.97
C PRO A 32 1.15 3.24 9.34
N PRO A 33 0.81 2.04 8.92
CA PRO A 33 1.57 0.84 9.29
C PRO A 33 2.84 0.67 8.44
N GLN A 34 3.72 1.67 8.50
CA GLN A 34 4.92 1.68 7.68
C GLN A 34 5.95 0.65 8.11
N ASP A 35 6.10 0.47 9.42
CA ASP A 35 7.09 -0.50 9.90
C ASP A 35 6.69 -1.91 9.52
N GLU A 36 5.40 -2.20 9.60
CA GLU A 36 4.92 -3.50 9.18
C GLU A 36 5.10 -3.68 7.68
N ARG A 37 4.88 -2.63 6.90
CA ARG A 37 5.07 -2.70 5.46
C ARG A 37 6.52 -3.06 5.12
N LYS A 38 7.47 -2.47 5.84
CA LYS A 38 8.88 -2.78 5.61
C LYS A 38 9.19 -4.23 5.95
N ARG A 39 8.61 -4.74 7.02
CA ARG A 39 8.84 -6.13 7.41
C ARG A 39 8.26 -7.09 6.38
N ILE A 40 7.07 -6.78 5.87
CA ILE A 40 6.45 -7.62 4.86
C ILE A 40 7.27 -7.60 3.58
N ASN A 41 7.76 -6.42 3.20
CA ASN A 41 8.59 -6.30 2.01
C ASN A 41 9.82 -7.20 2.12
N ARG A 42 10.46 -7.18 3.28
CA ARG A 42 11.66 -8.01 3.48
C ARG A 42 11.31 -9.50 3.38
N ARG A 43 10.21 -9.89 4.00
CA ARG A 43 9.82 -11.29 3.99
C ARG A 43 9.46 -11.78 2.59
N ILE A 44 8.78 -10.96 1.82
CA ILE A 44 8.45 -11.30 0.44
C ILE A 44 9.73 -11.43 -0.38
N ARG A 45 10.67 -10.54 -0.20
CA ARG A 45 11.92 -10.60 -0.94
C ARG A 45 12.70 -11.86 -0.61
N LEU A 46 12.76 -12.21 0.66
CA LEU A 46 13.43 -13.43 1.08
C LEU A 46 12.77 -14.66 0.48
N LEU A 47 11.45 -14.65 0.43
CA LEU A 47 10.71 -15.76 -0.15
C LEU A 47 11.01 -15.85 -1.65
N ALA A 48 11.07 -14.73 -2.33
CA ALA A 48 11.31 -14.69 -3.76
C ALA A 48 12.73 -15.13 -4.13
N GLU A 49 13.65 -15.05 -3.18
CA GLU A 49 15.04 -15.46 -3.44
C GLU A 49 15.24 -16.97 -3.32
N GLN A 50 14.26 -17.70 -2.82
CA GLN A 50 14.42 -19.13 -2.67
C GLN A 50 14.31 -19.82 -4.02
N THR A 51 15.00 -20.93 -4.15
CA THR A 51 14.91 -21.74 -5.35
C THR A 51 13.59 -22.47 -5.32
N VAL A 52 12.80 -22.31 -6.36
CA VAL A 52 11.48 -22.89 -6.42
C VAL A 52 11.41 -23.83 -7.60
N ASN A 53 11.07 -25.08 -7.32
CA ASN A 53 11.02 -26.08 -8.36
C ASN A 53 9.63 -26.24 -8.98
N ARG A 54 8.61 -25.81 -8.28
CA ARG A 54 7.25 -26.00 -8.76
C ARG A 54 6.74 -24.70 -9.35
N ARG A 55 6.21 -24.81 -10.56
CA ARG A 55 5.73 -23.65 -11.27
C ARG A 55 4.56 -22.98 -10.55
N ALA A 56 3.69 -23.76 -9.93
CA ALA A 56 2.55 -23.17 -9.22
C ALA A 56 2.99 -22.32 -8.04
N GLU A 57 4.03 -22.78 -7.32
CA GLU A 57 4.55 -22.01 -6.20
C GLU A 57 5.25 -20.75 -6.69
N GLN A 58 6.00 -20.87 -7.78
CA GLN A 58 6.68 -19.74 -8.37
C GLN A 58 5.65 -18.68 -8.77
N PHE A 59 4.57 -19.11 -9.38
CA PHE A 59 3.52 -18.19 -9.80
C PHE A 59 2.90 -17.48 -8.60
N ARG A 60 2.64 -18.19 -7.52
CA ARG A 60 2.03 -17.58 -6.34
C ARG A 60 2.97 -16.54 -5.71
N ILE A 61 4.27 -16.82 -5.70
CA ILE A 61 5.25 -15.86 -5.18
C ILE A 61 5.23 -14.61 -6.04
N GLU A 62 5.21 -14.77 -7.35
CA GLU A 62 5.19 -13.63 -8.27
C GLU A 62 3.91 -12.80 -8.11
N GLN A 63 2.79 -13.47 -7.91
CA GLN A 63 1.53 -12.77 -7.66
C GLN A 63 1.58 -11.99 -6.35
N LEU A 64 2.18 -12.57 -5.33
CA LEU A 64 2.31 -11.92 -4.05
C LEU A 64 3.19 -10.67 -4.18
N GLN A 65 4.31 -10.79 -4.89
CA GLN A 65 5.19 -9.65 -5.13
C GLN A 65 4.47 -8.55 -5.89
N TYR A 66 3.73 -8.93 -6.92
CA TYR A 66 3.03 -7.96 -7.75
C TYR A 66 1.95 -7.24 -6.95
N ARG A 67 1.19 -7.97 -6.16
CA ARG A 67 0.14 -7.37 -5.34
C ARG A 67 0.73 -6.40 -4.34
N PHE A 68 1.80 -6.82 -3.66
CA PHE A 68 2.41 -5.96 -2.66
C PHE A 68 2.97 -4.68 -3.29
N MET A 69 3.61 -4.81 -4.44
CA MET A 69 4.17 -3.66 -5.12
C MET A 69 3.07 -2.70 -5.55
N THR A 70 1.99 -3.23 -6.11
CA THR A 70 0.88 -2.41 -6.58
C THR A 70 0.22 -1.65 -5.44
N TYR A 71 -0.04 -2.35 -4.34
CA TYR A 71 -0.63 -1.70 -3.18
C TYR A 71 0.32 -0.67 -2.58
N SER A 72 1.61 -1.00 -2.51
CA SER A 72 2.60 -0.08 -1.93
C SER A 72 2.66 1.22 -2.72
N GLN A 73 2.65 1.12 -4.05
CA GLN A 73 2.66 2.31 -4.88
C GLN A 73 1.41 3.14 -4.67
N ASN A 74 0.29 2.48 -4.51
CA ASN A 74 -0.96 3.18 -4.26
C ASN A 74 -0.95 3.88 -2.90
N TRP A 75 -0.44 3.22 -1.87
CA TRP A 75 -0.36 3.83 -0.54
C TRP A 75 0.57 5.04 -0.56
N GLU A 76 1.70 4.92 -1.27
CA GLU A 76 2.63 6.04 -1.36
C GLU A 76 2.02 7.23 -2.08
N ARG A 77 1.25 6.95 -3.13
CA ARG A 77 0.55 8.01 -3.84
C ARG A 77 -0.49 8.68 -2.94
N MET A 78 -1.24 7.88 -2.19
CA MET A 78 -2.26 8.42 -1.30
C MET A 78 -1.65 9.22 -0.15
N LEU A 79 -0.51 8.77 0.36
CA LEU A 79 0.20 9.51 1.38
C LEU A 79 0.68 10.86 0.85
N ARG A 80 1.20 10.87 -0.37
CA ARG A 80 1.65 12.10 -1.00
C ARG A 80 0.48 13.06 -1.21
N GLU A 81 -0.63 12.54 -1.71
CA GLU A 81 -1.81 13.37 -1.93
C GLU A 81 -2.33 13.95 -0.62
N ARG A 82 -2.29 13.17 0.43
CA ARG A 82 -2.73 13.62 1.73
C ARG A 82 -1.82 14.73 2.24
N GLU A 83 -0.53 14.57 2.06
CA GLU A 83 0.44 15.55 2.48
C GLU A 83 0.31 16.84 1.68
N GLU A 84 0.13 16.72 0.37
CA GLU A 84 -0.06 17.86 -0.50
C GLU A 84 -1.37 18.57 -0.20
N GLY A 85 -2.41 17.81 0.07
CA GLY A 85 -3.69 18.39 0.43
C GLY A 85 -3.60 19.16 1.73
N ARG A 86 -2.86 18.65 2.69
CA ARG A 86 -2.66 19.32 3.95
C ARG A 86 -1.90 20.61 3.75
N SER A 87 -0.87 20.57 2.93
CA SER A 87 -0.08 21.75 2.63
C SER A 87 -0.90 22.77 1.88
N ALA A 88 -1.64 22.34 0.88
CA ALA A 88 -2.48 23.22 0.10
C ALA A 88 -3.54 23.85 0.96
N HIS A 89 -4.12 23.08 1.85
CA HIS A 89 -5.15 23.62 2.73
C HIS A 89 -4.55 24.66 3.65
N SER A 90 -3.37 24.42 4.15
CA SER A 90 -2.69 25.37 4.99
C SER A 90 -2.44 26.65 4.27
N GLN A 91 -2.03 26.57 3.02
CA GLN A 91 -1.75 27.75 2.26
C GLN A 91 -3.00 28.51 1.91
N THR A 92 -4.05 27.83 1.59
CA THR A 92 -5.20 28.50 1.09
C THR A 92 -6.14 28.94 2.14
N ASP A 93 -5.83 28.70 3.39
CA ASP A 93 -6.67 29.17 4.40
C ASP A 93 -6.94 30.61 4.19
N HIS A 94 -6.01 31.32 3.65
CA HIS A 94 -6.22 32.68 3.46
C HIS A 94 -6.61 32.97 2.08
N GLU A 95 -6.50 32.10 1.16
CA GLU A 95 -6.83 32.46 -0.14
C GLU A 95 -8.16 32.13 -0.49
N LEU A 96 -8.87 31.69 0.13
CA LEU A 96 -10.10 31.36 -0.21
C LEU A 96 -10.24 30.32 -1.08
N ARG A 97 -10.68 29.34 -0.93
CA ARG A 97 -10.73 28.24 -1.61
C ARG A 97 -11.46 28.25 -2.77
N ARG A 98 -11.01 27.75 -3.73
CA ARG A 98 -11.67 27.61 -4.87
C ARG A 98 -12.21 26.28 -4.90
N PRO A 99 -13.34 26.14 -5.25
CA PRO A 99 -14.01 24.94 -5.18
C PRO A 99 -13.44 23.83 -5.95
N GLU A 100 -13.05 24.06 -7.05
CA GLU A 100 -12.62 23.02 -7.82
C GLU A 100 -11.41 22.52 -7.39
N ALA A 101 -10.91 23.07 -6.56
CA ALA A 101 -9.72 22.57 -6.12
C ALA A 101 -9.99 21.24 -5.83
N ALA A 102 -10.93 21.00 -5.73
CA ALA A 102 -11.12 19.78 -5.36
C ALA A 102 -11.34 18.92 -6.41
N ASN A 103 -11.50 18.94 -6.80
CA ASN A 103 -11.79 18.18 -7.58
C ASN A 103 -11.28 17.78 -8.55
N ASP A 104 -10.99 17.91 -8.69
CA ASP A 104 -10.68 17.62 -9.49
C ASP A 104 -10.07 17.00 -9.78
N THR A 105 -9.98 17.00 -9.56
CA THR A 105 -9.50 16.60 -9.78
C THR A 105 -9.38 15.77 -9.80
N ALA A 106 -9.49 15.70 -9.67
CA ALA A 106 -9.43 15.07 -9.64
C ALA A 106 -9.33 14.17 -9.84
N THR A 107 -9.31 14.07 -10.02
CA THR A 107 -9.26 13.45 -10.24
C THR A 107 -8.94 12.69 -10.36
N PRO A 108 -8.65 12.65 -10.51
CA PRO A 108 -8.24 11.89 -10.59
C PRO A 108 -7.93 11.06 -10.33
N SER A 109 -7.93 10.92 -10.16
CA SER A 109 -7.65 10.22 -9.85
C SER A 109 -7.60 9.30 -9.94
N VAL A 110 -7.58 9.15 -10.27
CA VAL A 110 -7.57 8.51 -10.37
C VAL A 110 -7.32 7.93 -10.70
N ASP A 111 -6.91 7.80 -11.09
CA ASP A 111 -6.57 7.48 -11.40
C ASP A 111 -6.43 7.34 -11.64
#